data_f35dd1085717fe79a4b27bd0cffa53e0
#
_entry.id   f35dd1085717fe79a4b27bd0cffa53e0
#
_cell.length_a   1.000
_cell.length_b   1.000
_cell.length_c   1.000
_cell.angle_alpha   90.00
_cell.angle_beta   90.00
_cell.angle_gamma   90.00
#
_symmetry.space_group_name_H-M   'P 1'
#
loop_
_entity.id
_entity.type
_entity.pdbx_description
1 polymer ?
#
loop_
_entity_poly.entity_id
_entity_poly.type
_entity_poly.pdbx_seq_one_letter_code
_entity_poly.pdbx_strand_id
1 'polypeptide(L)'
;MSLIEKNGIKINSKIFDFINKEVIPDTNIKSEEFWDNFAKAANELSPINKNLIKEREEIQGKIDDWHKKNKEKDFNKKDYTEFLKSISYIVEEKEDFNIETENVDKEISSIAGPQLVVPVDNARYALNAA
;
A
#
# COMPACT_ATOMS: atom_id res chain seq x y z
N MET A 1 29.29 -3.97 1.84
CA MET A 1 28.48 -2.76 1.80
C MET A 1 28.61 -2.07 3.15
N SER A 2 28.99 -0.79 3.18
CA SER A 2 29.04 -0.03 4.44
C SER A 2 27.64 0.42 4.83
N LEU A 3 27.33 0.28 6.12
CA LEU A 3 26.08 0.71 6.71
C LEU A 3 26.36 1.86 7.69
N ILE A 4 25.47 2.84 7.69
CA ILE A 4 25.46 3.96 8.63
C ILE A 4 24.30 3.74 9.58
N GLU A 5 24.55 3.81 10.88
CA GLU A 5 23.51 3.69 11.88
C GLU A 5 23.00 5.06 12.31
N LYS A 6 21.70 5.24 12.26
CA LYS A 6 20.99 6.45 12.73
C LYS A 6 19.71 6.03 13.45
N ASN A 7 19.60 6.41 14.72
CA ASN A 7 18.40 6.21 15.55
C ASN A 7 17.81 4.77 15.47
N GLY A 8 18.71 3.77 15.54
CA GLY A 8 18.32 2.36 15.52
C GLY A 8 18.03 1.76 14.14
N ILE A 9 18.15 2.54 13.06
CA ILE A 9 18.07 2.03 11.70
C ILE A 9 19.44 1.96 11.03
N LYS A 10 19.64 0.95 10.18
CA LYS A 10 20.87 0.76 9.39
C LYS A 10 20.60 1.14 7.95
N ILE A 11 21.32 2.12 7.46
CA ILE A 11 21.14 2.74 6.14
C ILE A 11 22.35 2.41 5.27
N ASN A 12 22.14 2.03 4.02
CA ASN A 12 23.24 1.90 3.07
C ASN A 12 23.91 3.26 2.87
N SER A 13 25.27 3.31 2.98
CA SER A 13 26.02 4.56 2.89
C SER A 13 25.79 5.31 1.58
N LYS A 14 25.60 4.61 0.45
CA LYS A 14 25.32 5.25 -0.84
C LYS A 14 23.97 5.96 -0.84
N ILE A 15 22.95 5.36 -0.21
CA ILE A 15 21.63 5.98 -0.07
C ILE A 15 21.72 7.19 0.87
N PHE A 16 22.43 7.05 1.99
CA PHE A 16 22.67 8.15 2.91
C PHE A 16 23.36 9.33 2.23
N ASP A 17 24.42 9.06 1.48
CA ASP A 17 25.16 10.08 0.75
C ASP A 17 24.30 10.74 -0.34
N PHE A 18 23.55 9.96 -1.12
CA PHE A 18 22.65 10.47 -2.14
C PHE A 18 21.60 11.42 -1.57
N ILE A 19 20.91 10.99 -0.52
CA ILE A 19 19.90 11.82 0.14
C ILE A 19 20.51 13.13 0.66
N ASN A 20 21.67 13.07 1.33
CA ASN A 20 22.28 14.27 1.90
C ASN A 20 22.90 15.22 0.88
N LYS A 21 23.40 14.70 -0.25
CA LYS A 21 24.13 15.51 -1.25
C LYS A 21 23.27 16.00 -2.39
N GLU A 22 22.21 15.22 -2.73
CA GLU A 22 21.43 15.48 -3.95
C GLU A 22 19.95 15.79 -3.67
N VAL A 23 19.37 15.27 -2.57
CA VAL A 23 17.95 15.44 -2.28
C VAL A 23 17.69 16.60 -1.30
N ILE A 24 18.40 16.62 -0.18
CA ILE A 24 18.18 17.60 0.89
C ILE A 24 18.60 19.04 0.52
N PRO A 25 19.70 19.28 -0.22
CA PRO A 25 20.24 20.65 -0.40
C PRO A 25 19.24 21.66 -0.95
N ASP A 26 18.32 21.26 -1.81
CA ASP A 26 17.30 22.13 -2.43
C ASP A 26 16.00 22.20 -1.62
N THR A 27 16.01 21.68 -0.39
CA THR A 27 14.87 21.72 0.52
C THR A 27 15.19 22.59 1.74
N ASN A 28 14.15 23.01 2.46
CA ASN A 28 14.31 23.71 3.73
C ASN A 28 14.49 22.75 4.94
N ILE A 29 14.80 21.47 4.66
CA ILE A 29 14.87 20.42 5.69
C ILE A 29 16.33 20.21 6.07
N LYS A 30 16.60 20.13 7.37
CA LYS A 30 17.93 19.78 7.87
C LYS A 30 18.13 18.26 7.77
N SER A 31 19.35 17.84 7.41
CA SER A 31 19.69 16.41 7.29
C SER A 31 19.37 15.62 8.57
N GLU A 32 19.69 16.17 9.73
CA GLU A 32 19.43 15.52 11.02
C GLU A 32 17.92 15.31 11.24
N GLU A 33 17.12 16.35 11.00
CA GLU A 33 15.67 16.31 11.11
C GLU A 33 15.05 15.28 10.16
N PHE A 34 15.54 15.21 8.92
CA PHE A 34 15.11 14.21 7.94
C PHE A 34 15.33 12.78 8.47
N TRP A 35 16.56 12.49 8.92
CA TRP A 35 16.89 11.13 9.35
C TRP A 35 16.22 10.74 10.67
N ASP A 36 16.01 11.69 11.56
CA ASP A 36 15.26 11.45 12.80
C ASP A 36 13.80 11.11 12.52
N ASN A 37 13.15 11.90 11.68
CA ASN A 37 11.76 11.65 11.27
C ASN A 37 11.62 10.35 10.47
N PHE A 38 12.55 10.08 9.56
CA PHE A 38 12.57 8.83 8.82
C PHE A 38 12.74 7.61 9.72
N ALA A 39 13.69 7.67 10.67
CA ALA A 39 13.90 6.59 11.63
C ALA A 39 12.67 6.38 12.51
N LYS A 40 12.03 7.46 12.97
CA LYS A 40 10.79 7.40 13.73
C LYS A 40 9.70 6.68 12.94
N ALA A 41 9.43 7.11 11.71
CA ALA A 41 8.44 6.49 10.84
C ALA A 41 8.75 5.00 10.57
N ALA A 42 10.02 4.67 10.28
CA ALA A 42 10.44 3.28 10.05
C ALA A 42 10.22 2.40 11.30
N ASN A 43 10.58 2.91 12.48
CA ASN A 43 10.43 2.17 13.73
C ASN A 43 8.97 2.00 14.15
N GLU A 44 8.11 2.97 13.86
CA GLU A 44 6.67 2.90 14.16
C GLU A 44 5.93 1.99 13.16
N LEU A 45 6.21 2.11 11.88
CA LEU A 45 5.46 1.40 10.83
C LEU A 45 5.95 -0.02 10.58
N SER A 46 7.23 -0.31 10.79
CA SER A 46 7.77 -1.65 10.52
C SER A 46 7.13 -2.77 11.35
N PRO A 47 6.86 -2.62 12.65
CA PRO A 47 6.14 -3.64 13.42
C PRO A 47 4.72 -3.85 12.93
N ILE A 48 4.03 -2.77 12.57
CA ILE A 48 2.67 -2.82 12.03
C ILE A 48 2.66 -3.61 10.73
N ASN A 49 3.57 -3.27 9.81
CA ASN A 49 3.71 -3.98 8.54
C ASN A 49 4.03 -5.47 8.73
N LYS A 50 4.92 -5.82 9.66
CA LYS A 50 5.24 -7.22 9.98
C LYS A 50 4.01 -7.98 10.48
N ASN A 51 3.19 -7.37 11.32
CA ASN A 51 1.96 -7.98 11.82
C ASN A 51 0.94 -8.19 10.70
N LEU A 52 0.77 -7.21 9.81
CA LEU A 52 -0.12 -7.34 8.65
C LEU A 52 0.34 -8.45 7.68
N ILE A 53 1.64 -8.58 7.47
CA ILE A 53 2.20 -9.69 6.66
C ILE A 53 1.87 -11.04 7.30
N LYS A 54 2.06 -11.16 8.62
CA LYS A 54 1.73 -12.38 9.36
C LYS A 54 0.25 -12.72 9.26
N GLU A 55 -0.64 -11.75 9.45
CA GLU A 55 -2.07 -11.92 9.29
C GLU A 55 -2.45 -12.40 7.89
N ARG A 56 -1.86 -11.79 6.85
CA ARG A 56 -2.03 -12.23 5.47
C ARG A 56 -1.62 -13.69 5.27
N GLU A 57 -0.47 -14.09 5.81
CA GLU A 57 0.03 -15.46 5.70
C GLU A 57 -0.87 -16.46 6.44
N GLU A 58 -1.40 -16.08 7.60
CA GLU A 58 -2.36 -16.89 8.34
C GLU A 58 -3.68 -17.08 7.58
N ILE A 59 -4.20 -16.02 6.96
CA ILE A 59 -5.40 -16.09 6.11
C ILE A 59 -5.14 -16.96 4.89
N GLN A 60 -4.00 -16.77 4.22
CA GLN A 60 -3.61 -17.59 3.06
C GLN A 60 -3.53 -19.08 3.45
N GLY A 61 -2.90 -19.40 4.58
CA GLY A 61 -2.83 -20.77 5.07
C GLY A 61 -4.21 -21.41 5.28
N LYS A 62 -5.17 -20.66 5.86
CA LYS A 62 -6.54 -21.13 6.03
C LYS A 62 -7.22 -21.42 4.69
N ILE A 63 -7.04 -20.54 3.71
CA ILE A 63 -7.58 -20.71 2.35
C ILE A 63 -6.98 -21.94 1.67
N ASP A 64 -5.67 -22.10 1.73
CA ASP A 64 -4.97 -23.26 1.15
C ASP A 64 -5.44 -24.57 1.78
N ASP A 65 -5.62 -24.60 3.09
CA ASP A 65 -6.11 -25.79 3.81
C ASP A 65 -7.57 -26.12 3.46
N TRP A 66 -8.41 -25.10 3.27
CA TRP A 66 -9.77 -25.32 2.79
C TRP A 66 -9.77 -25.96 1.40
N HIS A 67 -8.97 -25.46 0.47
CA HIS A 67 -8.85 -26.01 -0.87
C HIS A 67 -8.28 -27.44 -0.86
N LYS A 68 -7.27 -27.72 -0.03
CA LYS A 68 -6.73 -29.07 0.12
C LYS A 68 -7.79 -30.06 0.61
N LYS A 69 -8.58 -29.67 1.64
CA LYS A 69 -9.63 -30.52 2.23
C LYS A 69 -10.80 -30.77 1.28
N ASN A 70 -11.06 -29.87 0.35
CA ASN A 70 -12.18 -29.96 -0.57
C ASN A 70 -11.78 -30.30 -2.02
N LYS A 71 -10.51 -30.67 -2.25
CA LYS A 71 -9.96 -30.90 -3.59
C LYS A 71 -10.73 -31.96 -4.42
N GLU A 72 -11.28 -32.96 -3.75
CA GLU A 72 -11.98 -34.08 -4.38
C GLU A 72 -13.51 -33.92 -4.40
N LYS A 73 -14.02 -32.78 -3.89
CA LYS A 73 -15.45 -32.46 -3.87
C LYS A 73 -15.79 -31.50 -4.99
N ASP A 74 -17.04 -31.56 -5.45
CA ASP A 74 -17.57 -30.53 -6.33
C ASP A 74 -17.54 -29.16 -5.64
N PHE A 75 -17.09 -28.15 -6.38
CA PHE A 75 -16.96 -26.79 -5.84
C PHE A 75 -18.33 -26.19 -5.54
N ASN A 76 -18.61 -25.90 -4.28
CA ASN A 76 -19.80 -25.20 -3.84
C ASN A 76 -19.47 -23.74 -3.51
N LYS A 77 -19.92 -22.81 -4.34
CA LYS A 77 -19.70 -21.38 -4.17
C LYS A 77 -20.25 -20.84 -2.84
N LYS A 78 -21.39 -21.34 -2.38
CA LYS A 78 -22.03 -20.88 -1.14
C LYS A 78 -21.18 -21.25 0.06
N ASP A 79 -20.77 -22.50 0.17
CA ASP A 79 -19.94 -22.99 1.27
C ASP A 79 -18.59 -22.27 1.31
N TYR A 80 -17.99 -22.01 0.14
CA TYR A 80 -16.74 -21.26 0.05
C TYR A 80 -16.91 -19.80 0.49
N THR A 81 -18.00 -19.15 0.09
CA THR A 81 -18.29 -17.78 0.52
C THR A 81 -18.52 -17.69 2.03
N GLU A 82 -19.24 -18.64 2.62
CA GLU A 82 -19.44 -18.71 4.07
C GLU A 82 -18.11 -18.94 4.81
N PHE A 83 -17.27 -19.81 4.28
CA PHE A 83 -15.92 -19.99 4.81
C PHE A 83 -15.10 -18.69 4.77
N LEU A 84 -15.06 -17.98 3.63
CA LEU A 84 -14.31 -16.71 3.51
C LEU A 84 -14.83 -15.63 4.46
N LYS A 85 -16.14 -15.58 4.71
CA LYS A 85 -16.73 -14.71 5.75
C LYS A 85 -16.29 -15.13 7.15
N SER A 86 -16.26 -16.44 7.43
CA SER A 86 -15.88 -16.94 8.75
C SER A 86 -14.45 -16.64 9.17
N ILE A 87 -13.55 -16.48 8.20
CA ILE A 87 -12.14 -16.10 8.43
C ILE A 87 -11.89 -14.59 8.26
N SER A 88 -12.96 -13.80 8.12
CA SER A 88 -12.91 -12.34 7.92
C SER A 88 -12.17 -11.90 6.64
N TYR A 89 -12.04 -12.78 5.65
CA TYR A 89 -11.52 -12.42 4.33
C TYR A 89 -12.52 -11.57 3.55
N ILE A 90 -13.81 -11.93 3.61
CA ILE A 90 -14.91 -11.12 3.11
C ILE A 90 -15.50 -10.39 4.31
N VAL A 91 -15.43 -9.06 4.29
CA VAL A 91 -16.06 -8.18 5.27
C VAL A 91 -17.47 -7.80 4.80
N GLU A 92 -18.33 -7.48 5.76
CA GLU A 92 -19.67 -7.00 5.45
C GLU A 92 -19.59 -5.61 4.79
N GLU A 93 -20.42 -5.45 3.78
CA GLU A 93 -20.59 -4.16 3.10
C GLU A 93 -21.27 -3.19 4.07
N LYS A 94 -20.71 -1.99 4.20
CA LYS A 94 -21.33 -0.96 5.04
C LYS A 94 -22.58 -0.46 4.34
N GLU A 95 -23.68 -0.44 5.07
CA GLU A 95 -24.86 0.30 4.65
C GLU A 95 -24.53 1.79 4.68
N ASP A 96 -24.90 2.53 3.65
CA ASP A 96 -24.79 3.99 3.57
C ASP A 96 -23.38 4.56 3.87
N PHE A 97 -22.47 4.46 2.93
CA PHE A 97 -21.24 5.24 3.00
C PHE A 97 -21.17 6.27 1.87
N ASN A 98 -20.70 7.45 2.19
CA ASN A 98 -20.32 8.46 1.22
C ASN A 98 -18.80 8.47 1.07
N ILE A 99 -18.33 8.62 -0.16
CA ILE A 99 -16.92 8.86 -0.42
C ILE A 99 -16.72 10.38 -0.29
N GLU A 100 -16.04 10.78 0.78
CA GLU A 100 -15.64 12.17 0.98
C GLU A 100 -14.16 12.29 0.58
N THR A 101 -13.86 13.35 -0.17
CA THR A 101 -12.50 13.67 -0.58
C THR A 101 -12.13 15.05 -0.05
N GLU A 102 -10.94 15.17 0.54
CA GLU A 102 -10.36 16.43 0.96
C GLU A 102 -9.10 16.73 0.13
N ASN A 103 -8.79 18.01 -0.05
CA ASN A 103 -7.58 18.46 -0.71
C ASN A 103 -7.38 17.93 -2.14
N VAL A 104 -8.45 17.69 -2.86
CA VAL A 104 -8.39 17.32 -4.27
C VAL A 104 -8.13 18.55 -5.12
N ASP A 105 -7.17 18.46 -6.02
CA ASP A 105 -6.86 19.55 -6.96
C ASP A 105 -8.11 19.97 -7.74
N LYS A 106 -8.25 21.29 -7.94
CA LYS A 106 -9.41 21.86 -8.63
C LYS A 106 -9.57 21.31 -10.05
N GLU A 107 -8.46 21.01 -10.70
CA GLU A 107 -8.40 20.40 -12.03
C GLU A 107 -9.09 19.04 -12.08
N ILE A 108 -9.11 18.30 -10.96
CA ILE A 108 -9.75 17.00 -10.84
C ILE A 108 -11.18 17.13 -10.31
N SER A 109 -11.37 17.98 -9.29
CA SER A 109 -12.66 18.06 -8.56
C SER A 109 -13.71 18.95 -9.21
N SER A 110 -13.31 20.03 -9.90
CA SER A 110 -14.23 21.12 -10.29
C SER A 110 -14.05 21.63 -11.70
N ILE A 111 -12.85 21.54 -12.28
CA ILE A 111 -12.53 22.09 -13.59
C ILE A 111 -12.64 21.01 -14.64
N ALA A 112 -13.71 21.04 -15.43
CA ALA A 112 -13.84 20.18 -16.60
C ALA A 112 -13.10 20.79 -17.79
N GLY A 113 -12.47 19.96 -18.59
CA GLY A 113 -11.87 20.40 -19.82
C GLY A 113 -10.53 19.77 -20.17
N PRO A 114 -9.69 20.44 -20.97
CA PRO A 114 -8.45 19.89 -21.48
C PRO A 114 -7.45 19.45 -20.42
N GLN A 115 -7.55 19.98 -19.21
CA GLN A 115 -6.71 19.61 -18.06
C GLN A 115 -6.95 18.16 -17.60
N LEU A 116 -8.13 17.63 -17.87
CA LEU A 116 -8.47 16.23 -17.63
C LEU A 116 -8.13 15.33 -18.83
N VAL A 117 -7.45 15.86 -19.82
CA VAL A 117 -6.94 15.04 -20.93
C VAL A 117 -5.88 14.11 -20.36
N VAL A 118 -6.33 12.92 -20.08
CA VAL A 118 -5.44 11.76 -19.93
C VAL A 118 -4.53 11.77 -21.14
N PRO A 119 -3.20 11.74 -21.00
CA PRO A 119 -2.30 11.64 -22.12
C PRO A 119 -2.81 10.60 -23.13
N VAL A 120 -2.72 10.88 -24.41
CA VAL A 120 -3.30 10.03 -25.50
C VAL A 120 -2.97 8.55 -25.29
N ASP A 121 -1.79 8.27 -24.76
CA ASP A 121 -1.36 6.90 -24.43
C ASP A 121 -2.22 6.27 -23.33
N ASN A 122 -2.55 7.00 -22.27
CA ASN A 122 -3.39 6.48 -21.20
C ASN A 122 -4.86 6.33 -21.64
N ALA A 123 -5.36 7.23 -22.49
CA ALA A 123 -6.67 7.10 -23.08
C ALA A 123 -6.77 5.86 -23.99
N ARG A 124 -5.69 5.57 -24.73
CA ARG A 124 -5.57 4.37 -25.56
C ARG A 124 -5.53 3.10 -24.71
N TYR A 125 -4.84 3.10 -23.57
CA TYR A 125 -4.86 1.98 -22.63
C TYR A 125 -6.24 1.76 -22.02
N ALA A 126 -6.93 2.81 -21.62
CA ALA A 126 -8.28 2.72 -21.08
C ALA A 126 -9.28 2.17 -22.12
N LEU A 127 -9.18 2.60 -23.38
CA LEU A 127 -9.98 2.06 -24.49
C LEU A 127 -9.68 0.59 -24.77
N ASN A 128 -8.44 0.17 -24.71
CA ASN A 128 -8.05 -1.22 -24.91
C ASN A 128 -8.43 -2.13 -23.74
N ALA A 129 -8.61 -1.56 -22.54
CA ALA A 129 -9.06 -2.29 -21.35
C ALA A 129 -10.59 -2.42 -21.26
N ALA A 130 -11.32 -1.58 -21.97
CA ALA A 130 -12.79 -1.61 -22.03
C ALA A 130 -13.30 -2.52 -23.15
#